data_3cb97b714be40354c093755c2fbf8a37
#
_entry.id   3cb97b714be40354c093755c2fbf8a37
#
_cell.length_a   1.000
_cell.length_b   1.000
_cell.length_c   1.000
_cell.angle_alpha   90.00
_cell.angle_beta   90.00
_cell.angle_gamma   90.00
#
_symmetry.space_group_name_H-M   'P 1'
#
loop_
_entity.id
_entity.type
_entity.pdbx_description
1 polymer ?
#
loop_
_entity_poly.entity_id
_entity_poly.type
_entity_poly.pdbx_seq_one_letter_code
_entity_poly.pdbx_strand_id
1 'polypeptide(L)'
;MQLASRWLIVWLLLAVSGYAVCGLLGYLSPTGFPEPLEDTQSREALSLAFPGQRWRSAEGATHHGWLFRRSRISGISEDGKPHSEQVLKVGWPFTMARGFVWEQDEQLRGSGALTLERPPHGAYRFWPLQPVWPGLLIDSGLILLSLLVLGRVYKRINTRI
;
A
#
# COMPACT_ATOMS: atom_id res chain seq x y z
N MET A 1 21.90 -7.53 -28.68
CA MET A 1 20.95 -6.48 -28.23
C MET A 1 19.49 -6.94 -28.15
N GLN A 2 18.94 -7.72 -29.06
CA GLN A 2 17.52 -8.14 -29.09
C GLN A 2 17.07 -8.97 -27.86
N LEU A 3 17.93 -9.77 -27.26
CA LEU A 3 17.55 -10.60 -26.10
C LEU A 3 17.34 -9.77 -24.83
N ALA A 4 18.19 -8.79 -24.58
CA ALA A 4 18.08 -7.92 -23.41
C ALA A 4 16.81 -7.06 -23.45
N SER A 5 16.40 -6.58 -24.62
CA SER A 5 15.17 -5.79 -24.76
C SER A 5 13.90 -6.62 -24.49
N ARG A 6 13.88 -7.89 -24.87
CA ARG A 6 12.76 -8.80 -24.60
C ARG A 6 12.58 -9.05 -23.09
N TRP A 7 13.68 -9.27 -22.37
CA TRP A 7 13.63 -9.47 -20.92
C TRP A 7 13.23 -8.20 -20.17
N LEU A 8 13.66 -7.04 -20.65
CA LEU A 8 13.22 -5.76 -20.09
C LEU A 8 11.69 -5.57 -20.23
N ILE A 9 11.13 -5.89 -21.39
CA ILE A 9 9.68 -5.81 -21.62
C ILE A 9 8.94 -6.77 -20.70
N VAL A 10 9.38 -8.01 -20.58
CA VAL A 10 8.76 -9.00 -19.67
C VAL A 10 8.83 -8.51 -18.23
N TRP A 11 9.94 -7.97 -17.80
CA TRP A 11 10.08 -7.42 -16.46
C TRP A 11 9.16 -6.24 -16.20
N LEU A 12 9.03 -5.30 -17.13
CA LEU A 12 8.10 -4.17 -17.03
C LEU A 12 6.64 -4.64 -16.96
N LEU A 13 6.26 -5.62 -17.78
CA LEU A 13 4.91 -6.19 -17.74
C LEU A 13 4.62 -6.85 -16.39
N LEU A 14 5.57 -7.57 -15.81
CA LEU A 14 5.45 -8.17 -14.48
C LEU A 14 5.31 -7.09 -13.39
N ALA A 15 6.09 -6.01 -13.46
CA ALA A 15 6.01 -4.90 -12.52
C ALA A 15 4.64 -4.22 -12.56
N VAL A 16 4.12 -3.92 -13.76
CA VAL A 16 2.81 -3.29 -13.94
C VAL A 16 1.68 -4.22 -13.50
N SER A 17 1.74 -5.50 -13.88
CA SER A 17 0.73 -6.48 -13.49
C SER A 17 0.73 -6.72 -11.99
N GLY A 18 1.90 -6.85 -11.37
CA GLY A 18 2.05 -7.00 -9.92
C GLY A 18 1.49 -5.79 -9.17
N TYR A 19 1.79 -4.58 -9.63
CA TYR A 19 1.24 -3.35 -9.09
C TYR A 19 -0.30 -3.32 -9.17
N ALA A 20 -0.87 -3.67 -10.33
CA ALA A 20 -2.31 -3.69 -10.55
C ALA A 20 -3.01 -4.73 -9.64
N VAL A 21 -2.44 -5.94 -9.53
CA VAL A 21 -2.98 -7.00 -8.66
C VAL A 21 -2.92 -6.58 -7.19
N CYS A 22 -1.77 -6.09 -6.73
CA CYS A 22 -1.63 -5.62 -5.35
C CYS A 22 -2.58 -4.46 -5.04
N GLY A 23 -2.73 -3.51 -5.98
CA GLY A 23 -3.67 -2.40 -5.85
C GLY A 23 -5.13 -2.88 -5.75
N LEU A 24 -5.53 -3.84 -6.57
CA LEU A 24 -6.86 -4.44 -6.54
C LEU A 24 -7.11 -5.17 -5.21
N LEU A 25 -6.18 -5.98 -4.76
CA LEU A 25 -6.27 -6.67 -3.47
C LEU A 25 -6.33 -5.69 -2.29
N GLY A 26 -5.55 -4.62 -2.34
CA GLY A 26 -5.61 -3.55 -1.36
C GLY A 26 -6.97 -2.84 -1.37
N TYR A 27 -7.55 -2.59 -2.54
CA TYR A 27 -8.89 -2.02 -2.68
C TYR A 27 -9.99 -2.94 -2.15
N LEU A 28 -9.91 -4.24 -2.47
CA LEU A 28 -10.88 -5.26 -2.03
C LEU A 28 -10.66 -5.71 -0.58
N SER A 29 -9.55 -5.28 0.06
CA SER A 29 -9.23 -5.67 1.43
C SER A 29 -10.32 -5.28 2.41
N PRO A 30 -10.48 -6.04 3.51
CA PRO A 30 -11.44 -5.71 4.57
C PRO A 30 -11.19 -4.31 5.11
N THR A 31 -12.27 -3.60 5.44
CA THR A 31 -12.23 -2.23 5.97
C THR A 31 -12.15 -2.17 7.51
N GLY A 32 -12.14 -3.33 8.17
CA GLY A 32 -11.95 -3.42 9.62
C GLY A 32 -10.50 -3.18 10.02
N PHE A 33 -10.30 -2.72 11.26
CA PHE A 33 -8.99 -2.45 11.85
C PHE A 33 -8.90 -3.23 13.17
N PRO A 34 -8.51 -4.52 13.14
CA PRO A 34 -8.52 -5.37 14.32
C PRO A 34 -7.39 -5.07 15.31
N GLU A 35 -6.32 -4.41 14.87
CA GLU A 35 -5.12 -4.18 15.67
C GLU A 35 -5.03 -2.71 16.08
N PRO A 36 -5.24 -2.36 17.36
CA PRO A 36 -5.06 -0.98 17.84
C PRO A 36 -3.58 -0.60 17.78
N LEU A 37 -3.31 0.66 17.48
CA LEU A 37 -1.99 1.26 17.59
C LEU A 37 -1.82 1.91 18.97
N GLU A 38 -0.60 1.93 19.48
CA GLU A 38 -0.29 2.68 20.69
C GLU A 38 -0.50 4.19 20.50
N ASP A 39 -0.89 4.90 21.56
CA ASP A 39 -1.14 6.35 21.54
C ASP A 39 0.11 7.12 21.03
N THR A 40 1.31 6.71 21.43
CA THR A 40 2.58 7.31 20.99
C THR A 40 2.76 7.18 19.47
N GLN A 41 2.51 6.00 18.92
CA GLN A 41 2.63 5.75 17.48
C GLN A 41 1.56 6.53 16.69
N SER A 42 0.36 6.62 17.23
CA SER A 42 -0.75 7.38 16.63
C SER A 42 -0.45 8.88 16.60
N ARG A 43 0.09 9.45 17.68
CA ARG A 43 0.51 10.87 17.75
C ARG A 43 1.67 11.18 16.81
N GLU A 44 2.68 10.30 16.76
CA GLU A 44 3.80 10.47 15.84
C GLU A 44 3.35 10.48 14.37
N ALA A 45 2.50 9.54 14.01
CA ALA A 45 1.99 9.45 12.64
C ALA A 45 1.12 10.67 12.28
N LEU A 46 0.24 11.15 13.17
CA LEU A 46 -0.52 12.38 12.97
C LEU A 46 0.38 13.61 12.84
N SER A 47 1.46 13.67 13.63
CA SER A 47 2.40 14.79 13.56
C SER A 47 3.18 14.82 12.25
N LEU A 48 3.41 13.66 11.63
CA LEU A 48 3.99 13.55 10.29
C LEU A 48 3.00 13.94 9.19
N ALA A 49 1.72 13.58 9.36
CA ALA A 49 0.67 13.89 8.39
C ALA A 49 0.26 15.37 8.41
N PHE A 50 0.26 15.98 9.60
CA PHE A 50 -0.16 17.34 9.86
C PHE A 50 0.92 18.10 10.65
N PRO A 51 2.01 18.50 9.99
CA PRO A 51 3.13 19.15 10.66
C PRO A 51 2.73 20.49 11.31
N GLY A 52 3.19 20.68 12.53
CA GLY A 52 2.92 21.89 13.31
C GLY A 52 1.65 21.85 14.15
N GLN A 53 0.84 20.80 14.06
CA GLN A 53 -0.33 20.61 14.93
C GLN A 53 0.05 19.86 16.21
N ARG A 54 -0.60 20.23 17.32
CA ARG A 54 -0.53 19.52 18.59
C ARG A 54 -1.82 18.72 18.82
N TRP A 55 -1.70 17.56 19.44
CA TRP A 55 -2.77 16.59 19.54
C TRP A 55 -3.22 16.43 21.00
N ARG A 56 -4.50 16.72 21.26
CA ARG A 56 -5.15 16.48 22.55
C ARG A 56 -5.41 14.99 22.75
N SER A 57 -5.87 14.30 21.71
CA SER A 57 -6.04 12.85 21.70
C SER A 57 -5.63 12.29 20.34
N ALA A 58 -5.16 11.07 20.32
CA ALA A 58 -4.84 10.34 19.09
C ALA A 58 -5.20 8.87 19.27
N GLU A 59 -5.87 8.31 18.29
CA GLU A 59 -6.24 6.91 18.22
C GLU A 59 -5.86 6.36 16.86
N GLY A 60 -5.32 5.16 16.83
CA GLY A 60 -4.96 4.52 15.60
C GLY A 60 -5.27 3.04 15.62
N ALA A 61 -5.50 2.50 14.44
CA ALA A 61 -5.64 1.08 14.26
C ALA A 61 -5.10 0.65 12.89
N THR A 62 -4.66 -0.60 12.81
CA THR A 62 -4.06 -1.16 11.61
C THR A 62 -4.68 -2.49 11.26
N HIS A 63 -4.58 -2.85 10.00
CA HIS A 63 -4.92 -4.16 9.47
C HIS A 63 -3.78 -4.64 8.59
N HIS A 64 -3.17 -5.73 8.97
CA HIS A 64 -2.13 -6.40 8.21
C HIS A 64 -2.73 -7.54 7.40
N GLY A 65 -2.65 -7.45 6.09
CA GLY A 65 -2.87 -8.56 5.15
C GLY A 65 -1.55 -8.99 4.51
N TRP A 66 -1.55 -10.11 3.82
CA TRP A 66 -0.35 -10.64 3.16
C TRP A 66 0.27 -9.70 2.12
N LEU A 67 -0.58 -8.97 1.39
CA LEU A 67 -0.18 -8.10 0.29
C LEU A 67 -0.49 -6.64 0.55
N PHE A 68 -1.00 -6.30 1.73
CA PHE A 68 -1.36 -4.93 2.06
C PHE A 68 -1.21 -4.67 3.57
N ARG A 69 -0.98 -3.41 3.88
CA ARG A 69 -1.14 -2.85 5.23
C ARG A 69 -2.01 -1.61 5.14
N ARG A 70 -3.10 -1.60 5.88
CA ARG A 70 -3.99 -0.46 6.00
C ARG A 70 -3.92 0.07 7.42
N SER A 71 -3.72 1.37 7.57
CA SER A 71 -3.73 2.04 8.87
C SER A 71 -4.74 3.18 8.82
N ARG A 72 -5.48 3.36 9.90
CA ARG A 72 -6.31 4.53 10.15
C ARG A 72 -5.86 5.17 11.43
N ILE A 73 -5.67 6.47 11.40
CA ILE A 73 -5.28 7.25 12.56
C ILE A 73 -6.22 8.44 12.62
N SER A 74 -6.78 8.71 13.78
CA SER A 74 -7.67 9.84 14.03
C SER A 74 -7.23 10.56 15.30
N GLY A 75 -7.44 11.85 15.35
CA GLY A 75 -7.08 12.66 16.50
C GLY A 75 -7.87 13.95 16.57
N ILE A 76 -7.88 14.52 17.76
CA ILE A 76 -8.42 15.85 18.00
C ILE A 76 -7.24 16.75 18.32
N SER A 77 -7.11 17.82 17.55
CA SER A 77 -6.08 18.83 17.78
C SER A 77 -6.38 19.67 19.03
N GLU A 78 -5.42 20.42 19.53
CA GLU A 78 -5.60 21.30 20.72
C GLU A 78 -6.69 22.34 20.50
N ASP A 79 -6.92 22.79 19.27
CA ASP A 79 -8.00 23.70 18.86
C ASP A 79 -9.37 23.02 18.69
N GLY A 80 -9.46 21.72 19.04
CA GLY A 80 -10.72 20.95 19.07
C GLY A 80 -11.17 20.40 17.71
N LYS A 81 -10.38 20.56 16.66
CA LYS A 81 -10.74 20.06 15.33
C LYS A 81 -10.43 18.58 15.16
N PRO A 82 -11.36 17.79 14.60
CA PRO A 82 -11.11 16.41 14.29
C PRO A 82 -10.30 16.28 13.00
N HIS A 83 -9.35 15.37 13.01
CA HIS A 83 -8.55 15.00 11.85
C HIS A 83 -8.49 13.49 11.74
N SER A 84 -8.52 12.97 10.52
CA SER A 84 -8.29 11.56 10.31
C SER A 84 -7.42 11.32 9.06
N GLU A 85 -6.54 10.35 9.16
CA GLU A 85 -5.71 9.89 8.06
C GLU A 85 -5.87 8.40 7.86
N GLN A 86 -5.91 7.98 6.61
CA GLN A 86 -5.83 6.57 6.23
C GLN A 86 -4.70 6.35 5.26
N VAL A 87 -3.89 5.36 5.54
CA VAL A 87 -2.76 4.96 4.72
C VAL A 87 -2.99 3.54 4.23
N LEU A 88 -2.83 3.33 2.94
CA LEU A 88 -2.80 2.00 2.33
C LEU A 88 -1.44 1.79 1.68
N LYS A 89 -0.75 0.75 2.11
CA LYS A 89 0.49 0.25 1.50
C LYS A 89 0.21 -1.12 0.91
N VAL A 90 0.65 -1.36 -0.31
CA VAL A 90 0.48 -2.64 -1.01
C VAL A 90 1.81 -3.14 -1.55
N GLY A 91 1.97 -4.47 -1.60
CA GLY A 91 3.18 -5.16 -2.05
C GLY A 91 3.67 -6.20 -1.04
N TRP A 92 4.44 -7.15 -1.55
CA TRP A 92 5.08 -8.20 -0.74
C TRP A 92 6.29 -8.76 -1.50
N PRO A 93 7.43 -8.98 -0.84
CA PRO A 93 7.71 -8.66 0.58
C PRO A 93 7.94 -7.17 0.85
N PHE A 94 8.05 -6.34 -0.17
CA PHE A 94 8.28 -4.91 -0.04
C PHE A 94 7.07 -4.10 -0.50
N THR A 95 6.93 -2.89 0.02
CA THR A 95 5.85 -2.00 -0.41
C THR A 95 6.11 -1.53 -1.84
N MET A 96 5.22 -1.88 -2.77
CA MET A 96 5.26 -1.49 -4.18
C MET A 96 4.54 -0.17 -4.45
N ALA A 97 3.45 0.07 -3.72
CA ALA A 97 2.69 1.31 -3.83
C ALA A 97 2.10 1.73 -2.50
N ARG A 98 1.82 3.01 -2.38
CA ARG A 98 1.14 3.59 -1.22
C ARG A 98 0.17 4.67 -1.66
N GLY A 99 -0.82 4.92 -0.82
CA GLY A 99 -1.76 6.03 -0.97
C GLY A 99 -2.18 6.53 0.40
N PHE A 100 -2.51 7.82 0.44
CA PHE A 100 -2.92 8.52 1.64
C PHE A 100 -4.23 9.21 1.37
N VAL A 101 -5.17 9.11 2.30
CA VAL A 101 -6.43 9.86 2.30
C VAL A 101 -6.59 10.44 3.69
N TRP A 102 -6.84 11.74 3.77
CA TRP A 102 -7.08 12.42 5.04
C TRP A 102 -8.32 13.29 4.96
N GLU A 103 -8.97 13.44 6.08
CA GLU A 103 -10.14 14.28 6.27
C GLU A 103 -9.79 15.39 7.24
N GLN A 104 -10.02 16.61 6.81
CA GLN A 104 -9.83 17.83 7.58
C GLN A 104 -10.97 18.80 7.26
N ASP A 105 -11.63 19.32 8.29
CA ASP A 105 -12.75 20.28 8.16
C ASP A 105 -13.84 19.78 7.17
N GLU A 106 -14.23 18.49 7.27
CA GLU A 106 -15.18 17.80 6.39
C GLU A 106 -14.74 17.66 4.92
N GLN A 107 -13.55 18.14 4.59
CA GLN A 107 -12.97 18.01 3.28
C GLN A 107 -12.09 16.76 3.19
N LEU A 108 -12.42 15.89 2.23
CA LEU A 108 -11.60 14.74 1.92
C LEU A 108 -10.50 15.15 0.93
N ARG A 109 -9.26 14.90 1.32
CA ARG A 109 -8.07 15.10 0.47
C ARG A 109 -7.32 13.79 0.34
N GLY A 110 -6.57 13.63 -0.73
CA GLY A 110 -5.76 12.45 -0.96
C GLY A 110 -4.46 12.79 -1.67
N SER A 111 -3.42 12.02 -1.36
CA SER A 111 -2.15 12.06 -2.07
C SER A 111 -1.77 10.65 -2.52
N GLY A 112 -1.53 10.49 -3.82
CA GLY A 112 -1.24 9.18 -4.38
C GLY A 112 -2.38 8.16 -4.15
N ALA A 113 -3.63 8.62 -4.13
CA ALA A 113 -4.81 7.80 -3.94
C ALA A 113 -5.92 8.20 -4.91
N LEU A 114 -6.52 7.20 -5.55
CA LEU A 114 -7.76 7.36 -6.28
C LEU A 114 -8.89 6.86 -5.39
N THR A 115 -9.67 7.78 -4.82
CA THR A 115 -10.81 7.42 -3.97
C THR A 115 -11.98 7.03 -4.85
N LEU A 116 -12.42 5.80 -4.72
CA LEU A 116 -13.50 5.23 -5.52
C LEU A 116 -14.81 5.17 -4.75
N GLU A 117 -14.75 5.11 -3.43
CA GLU A 117 -15.93 4.97 -2.60
C GLU A 117 -15.75 5.58 -1.22
N ARG A 118 -16.74 6.35 -0.77
CA ARG A 118 -16.86 6.83 0.60
C ARG A 118 -17.96 6.01 1.29
N PRO A 119 -17.64 4.98 2.05
CA PRO A 119 -18.65 4.24 2.78
C PRO A 119 -19.26 5.12 3.89
N PRO A 120 -20.54 4.95 4.23
CA PRO A 120 -21.19 5.70 5.30
C PRO A 120 -20.54 5.48 6.67
N HIS A 121 -19.90 4.34 6.86
CA HIS A 121 -19.16 4.00 8.07
C HIS A 121 -17.92 3.18 7.67
N GLY A 122 -16.76 3.49 8.28
CA GLY A 122 -15.56 2.69 8.13
C GLY A 122 -14.43 3.35 7.34
N ALA A 123 -13.58 2.53 6.76
CA ALA A 123 -12.41 2.97 6.01
C ALA A 123 -12.77 3.35 4.57
N TYR A 124 -12.17 4.42 4.08
CA TYR A 124 -12.26 4.77 2.66
C TYR A 124 -11.65 3.66 1.80
N ARG A 125 -12.32 3.32 0.71
CA ARG A 125 -11.75 2.47 -0.33
C ARG A 125 -11.09 3.33 -1.37
N PHE A 126 -9.79 3.15 -1.54
CA PHE A 126 -9.02 3.89 -2.53
C PHE A 126 -7.92 3.01 -3.12
N TRP A 127 -7.54 3.34 -4.35
CA TRP A 127 -6.44 2.70 -5.04
C TRP A 127 -5.15 3.48 -4.76
N PRO A 128 -4.07 2.84 -4.29
CA PRO A 128 -2.81 3.51 -4.07
C PRO A 128 -2.12 3.79 -5.41
N LEU A 129 -1.87 5.06 -5.71
CA LEU A 129 -1.28 5.48 -6.98
C LEU A 129 0.20 5.87 -6.87
N GLN A 130 0.71 6.09 -5.65
CA GLN A 130 2.09 6.48 -5.48
C GLN A 130 3.01 5.26 -5.51
N PRO A 131 3.82 5.05 -6.56
CA PRO A 131 4.75 3.94 -6.62
C PRO A 131 5.87 4.13 -5.60
N VAL A 132 6.27 3.02 -4.98
CA VAL A 132 7.46 2.94 -4.12
C VAL A 132 8.52 2.19 -4.95
N TRP A 133 9.30 2.95 -5.71
CA TRP A 133 10.22 2.41 -6.70
C TRP A 133 11.14 1.28 -6.20
N PRO A 134 11.79 1.39 -5.01
CA PRO A 134 12.62 0.29 -4.53
C PRO A 134 11.84 -1.02 -4.37
N GLY A 135 10.66 -0.99 -3.74
CA GLY A 135 9.83 -2.17 -3.58
C GLY A 135 9.35 -2.73 -4.92
N LEU A 136 8.87 -1.86 -5.82
CA LEU A 136 8.42 -2.27 -7.15
C LEU A 136 9.52 -2.97 -7.95
N LEU A 137 10.74 -2.43 -7.92
CA LEU A 137 11.89 -3.01 -8.64
C LEU A 137 12.33 -4.34 -8.03
N ILE A 138 12.40 -4.43 -6.71
CA ILE A 138 12.85 -5.63 -6.01
C ILE A 138 11.81 -6.75 -6.17
N ASP A 139 10.54 -6.49 -5.91
CA ASP A 139 9.48 -7.51 -5.98
C ASP A 139 9.31 -8.04 -7.41
N SER A 140 9.31 -7.16 -8.42
CA SER A 140 9.25 -7.59 -9.81
C SER A 140 10.50 -8.38 -10.24
N GLY A 141 11.67 -8.02 -9.72
CA GLY A 141 12.92 -8.76 -9.94
C GLY A 141 12.89 -10.16 -9.31
N LEU A 142 12.36 -10.29 -8.09
CA LEU A 142 12.19 -11.57 -7.40
C LEU A 142 11.21 -12.49 -8.16
N ILE A 143 10.09 -11.94 -8.66
CA ILE A 143 9.14 -12.68 -9.49
C ILE A 143 9.82 -13.20 -10.76
N LEU A 144 10.55 -12.33 -11.47
CA LEU A 144 11.27 -12.71 -12.68
C LEU A 144 12.30 -13.81 -12.42
N LEU A 145 13.09 -13.67 -11.34
CA LEU A 145 14.08 -14.68 -10.95
C LEU A 145 13.41 -16.03 -10.65
N SER A 146 12.30 -16.02 -9.94
CA SER A 146 11.54 -17.23 -9.62
C SER A 146 11.03 -17.93 -10.87
N LEU A 147 10.51 -17.18 -11.85
CA LEU A 147 10.05 -17.72 -13.14
C LEU A 147 11.21 -18.32 -13.96
N LEU A 148 12.37 -17.68 -13.93
CA LEU A 148 13.57 -18.21 -14.62
C LEU A 148 14.05 -19.52 -13.98
N VAL A 149 14.07 -19.62 -12.66
CA VAL A 149 14.43 -20.85 -11.94
C VAL A 149 13.44 -21.97 -12.24
N LEU A 150 12.14 -21.69 -12.13
CA LEU A 150 11.08 -22.66 -12.43
C LEU A 150 11.16 -23.15 -13.88
N GLY A 151 11.38 -22.24 -14.83
CA GLY A 151 11.54 -22.60 -16.23
C GLY A 151 12.76 -23.51 -16.51
N ARG A 152 13.87 -23.28 -15.79
CA ARG A 152 15.05 -24.16 -15.87
C ARG A 152 14.78 -25.55 -15.25
N VAL A 153 14.13 -25.60 -14.13
CA VAL A 153 13.74 -26.85 -13.45
C VAL A 153 12.80 -27.66 -14.35
N TYR A 154 11.76 -27.01 -14.86
CA TYR A 154 10.80 -27.65 -15.78
C TYR A 154 11.49 -28.22 -17.02
N LYS A 155 12.40 -27.47 -17.67
CA LYS A 155 13.16 -27.96 -18.81
C LYS A 155 14.00 -29.19 -18.45
N ARG A 156 14.66 -29.22 -17.28
CA ARG A 156 15.45 -30.37 -16.82
C ARG A 156 14.62 -31.63 -16.58
N ILE A 157 13.40 -31.46 -16.09
CA ILE A 157 12.49 -32.59 -15.88
C ILE A 157 12.05 -33.17 -17.21
N ASN A 158 11.59 -32.33 -18.14
CA ASN A 158 11.08 -32.79 -19.44
C ASN A 158 12.17 -33.36 -20.37
N THR A 159 13.45 -33.02 -20.17
CA THR A 159 14.53 -33.64 -20.97
C THR A 159 15.01 -34.97 -20.41
N ARG A 160 14.48 -35.44 -19.29
CA ARG A 160 14.79 -36.75 -18.67
C ARG A 160 13.70 -37.79 -18.88
N ILE A 161 12.56 -37.42 -19.47
CA ILE A 161 11.50 -38.28 -19.93
C ILE A 161 11.67 -38.53 -21.43
#